data_93bd2db0b25af0de978a0ade057b768a
#
_entry.id   93bd2db0b25af0de978a0ade057b768a
#
_cell.length_a   1.000
_cell.length_b   1.000
_cell.length_c   1.000
_cell.angle_alpha   90.00
_cell.angle_beta   90.00
_cell.angle_gamma   90.00
#
_symmetry.space_group_name_H-M   'P 1'
#
loop_
_entity.id
_entity.type
_entity.pdbx_description
1 polymer ?
#
loop_
_entity_poly.entity_id
_entity_poly.type
_entity_poly.pdbx_seq_one_letter_code
_entity_poly.pdbx_strand_id
1 'polypeptide(L)'
;MLYFDMNFKVLSVSDEEYKIKSDTYYKCSILCFFNVHLDAYIRSEVIDKVTKGGYYKSVKTYLTSNYFDVMYTEKGSSLEEVPLYFRGFMVVIEDLEEGSVREFSRRRQPTVKVNGAICKGETSVIKKSGKFDTPTIRFRLNIQNEYQELFYLNALACYKSAKIIANLDNMTYADFDGILIVSKFNGYPSLMVTDLKTITQEEEI
;
A
#
# COMPACT_ATOMS: atom_id res chain seq x y z
N MET A 1 -3.67 -1.14 -10.33
CA MET A 1 -2.32 -0.87 -9.84
C MET A 1 -2.42 0.10 -8.67
N LEU A 2 -1.57 0.01 -7.65
CA LEU A 2 -1.62 0.86 -6.47
C LEU A 2 -0.32 1.63 -6.37
N TYR A 3 -0.39 2.94 -6.54
CA TYR A 3 0.73 3.86 -6.38
C TYR A 3 0.48 4.83 -5.24
N PHE A 4 1.54 5.22 -4.56
CA PHE A 4 1.48 6.22 -3.52
C PHE A 4 2.82 6.96 -3.38
N ASP A 5 2.75 8.19 -2.87
CA ASP A 5 3.92 8.97 -2.53
C ASP A 5 4.08 9.00 -1.01
N MET A 6 5.31 8.90 -0.55
CA MET A 6 5.60 9.04 0.87
C MET A 6 6.92 9.76 1.13
N ASN A 7 6.96 10.47 2.26
CA ASN A 7 8.20 10.99 2.81
C ASN A 7 8.75 9.98 3.81
N PHE A 8 10.04 9.69 3.74
CA PHE A 8 10.68 8.71 4.61
C PHE A 8 12.11 9.10 4.99
N LYS A 9 12.57 8.50 6.09
CA LYS A 9 13.95 8.57 6.53
C LYS A 9 14.57 7.19 6.41
N VAL A 10 15.75 7.08 5.85
CA VAL A 10 16.49 5.82 5.76
C VAL A 10 17.19 5.51 7.08
N LEU A 11 16.94 4.35 7.63
CA LEU A 11 17.55 3.85 8.87
C LEU A 11 18.77 2.98 8.58
N SER A 12 18.66 2.11 7.58
CA SER A 12 19.76 1.27 7.11
C SER A 12 19.54 0.90 5.64
N VAL A 13 20.63 0.58 4.97
CA VAL A 13 20.67 0.03 3.62
C VAL A 13 21.36 -1.33 3.72
N SER A 14 20.77 -2.36 3.11
CA SER A 14 21.38 -3.67 3.00
C SER A 14 22.31 -3.72 1.80
N ASP A 15 23.41 -4.44 1.93
CA ASP A 15 24.33 -4.73 0.82
C ASP A 15 23.83 -5.91 -0.06
N GLU A 16 22.73 -6.56 0.35
CA GLU A 16 22.16 -7.70 -0.39
C GLU A 16 21.28 -7.22 -1.55
N GLU A 17 21.53 -7.82 -2.70
CA GLU A 17 20.71 -7.62 -3.89
C GLU A 17 19.48 -8.53 -3.89
N TYR A 18 18.34 -7.96 -4.24
CA TYR A 18 17.08 -8.67 -4.41
C TYR A 18 16.60 -8.53 -5.84
N LYS A 19 16.24 -9.63 -6.47
CA LYS A 19 15.67 -9.61 -7.81
C LYS A 19 14.15 -9.74 -7.73
N ILE A 20 13.47 -8.76 -8.28
CA ILE A 20 12.03 -8.81 -8.52
C ILE A 20 11.88 -8.87 -10.04
N LYS A 21 11.63 -10.08 -10.57
CA LYS A 21 11.70 -10.39 -12.00
C LYS A 21 13.06 -10.07 -12.63
N SER A 22 13.11 -9.10 -13.54
CA SER A 22 14.34 -8.69 -14.23
C SER A 22 15.11 -7.58 -13.51
N ASP A 23 14.44 -6.87 -12.61
CA ASP A 23 14.99 -5.69 -11.97
C ASP A 23 15.68 -6.02 -10.64
N THR A 24 16.73 -5.26 -10.33
CA THR A 24 17.52 -5.42 -9.11
C THR A 24 17.16 -4.33 -8.13
N TYR A 25 16.99 -4.71 -6.86
CA TYR A 25 16.63 -3.84 -5.75
C TYR A 25 17.53 -4.10 -4.55
N TYR A 26 17.61 -3.10 -3.67
CA TYR A 26 18.27 -3.19 -2.37
C TYR A 26 17.26 -2.96 -1.27
N LYS A 27 17.30 -3.80 -0.25
CA LYS A 27 16.43 -3.67 0.92
C LYS A 27 16.92 -2.53 1.80
N CYS A 28 16.03 -1.61 2.12
CA CYS A 28 16.27 -0.51 3.02
C CYS A 28 15.26 -0.53 4.16
N SER A 29 15.74 -0.44 5.39
CA SER A 29 14.86 -0.14 6.52
C SER A 29 14.57 1.34 6.56
N ILE A 30 13.30 1.71 6.52
CA ILE A 30 12.88 3.12 6.49
C ILE A 30 11.89 3.44 7.61
N LEU A 31 11.90 4.69 8.03
CA LEU A 31 10.91 5.26 8.91
C LEU A 31 10.03 6.20 8.09
N CYS A 32 8.75 5.95 8.04
CA CYS A 32 7.81 6.73 7.26
C CYS A 32 6.69 7.35 8.12
N PHE A 33 5.54 7.64 7.54
CA PHE A 33 4.41 8.30 8.20
C PHE A 33 4.05 7.63 9.54
N PHE A 34 3.67 8.44 10.52
CA PHE A 34 3.32 8.00 11.90
C PHE A 34 4.39 7.17 12.62
N ASN A 35 5.66 7.34 12.30
CA ASN A 35 6.77 6.54 12.82
C ASN A 35 6.62 5.04 12.51
N VAL A 36 6.01 4.70 11.39
CA VAL A 36 5.96 3.32 10.91
C VAL A 36 7.33 2.94 10.38
N HIS A 37 7.92 1.91 10.97
CA HIS A 37 9.11 1.23 10.45
C HIS A 37 8.67 0.20 9.43
N LEU A 38 9.29 0.20 8.26
CA LEU A 38 9.06 -0.82 7.24
C LEU A 38 10.33 -1.06 6.43
N ASP A 39 10.37 -2.21 5.80
CA ASP A 39 11.38 -2.53 4.81
C ASP A 39 10.86 -2.16 3.43
N ALA A 40 11.62 -1.33 2.71
CA ALA A 40 11.35 -0.94 1.33
C ALA A 40 12.45 -1.50 0.43
N TYR A 41 12.06 -1.85 -0.79
CA TYR A 41 12.97 -2.31 -1.83
C TYR A 41 13.19 -1.18 -2.83
N ILE A 42 14.38 -0.61 -2.80
CA ILE A 42 14.74 0.56 -3.62
C ILE A 42 15.50 0.06 -4.84
N ARG A 43 15.12 0.54 -6.02
CA ARG A 43 15.68 0.15 -7.30
C ARG A 43 17.18 0.47 -7.38
N SER A 44 17.94 -0.41 -8.01
CA SER A 44 19.40 -0.29 -8.12
C SER A 44 19.86 1.02 -8.78
N GLU A 45 19.11 1.53 -9.74
CA GLU A 45 19.46 2.77 -10.47
C GLU A 45 19.42 4.03 -9.59
N VAL A 46 18.72 3.97 -8.44
CA VAL A 46 18.61 5.12 -7.54
C VAL A 46 19.24 4.90 -6.17
N ILE A 47 19.72 3.68 -5.89
CA ILE A 47 20.28 3.34 -4.57
C ILE A 47 21.53 4.16 -4.20
N ASP A 48 22.35 4.52 -5.17
CA ASP A 48 23.56 5.32 -4.95
C ASP A 48 23.26 6.72 -4.39
N LYS A 49 22.03 7.21 -4.57
CA LYS A 49 21.56 8.47 -4.00
C LYS A 49 21.15 8.33 -2.54
N VAL A 50 21.04 7.09 -2.04
CA VAL A 50 20.46 6.81 -0.73
C VAL A 50 21.54 6.68 0.33
N THR A 51 21.42 7.46 1.39
CA THR A 51 22.36 7.44 2.52
C THR A 51 21.62 7.13 3.82
N LYS A 52 22.27 6.41 4.72
CA LYS A 52 21.76 6.18 6.07
C LYS A 52 21.55 7.51 6.79
N GLY A 53 20.37 7.70 7.36
CA GLY A 53 19.96 8.93 8.04
C GLY A 53 19.38 10.02 7.11
N GLY A 54 19.49 9.83 5.79
CA GLY A 54 18.94 10.75 4.78
C GLY A 54 17.41 10.76 4.78
N TYR A 55 16.86 11.88 4.30
CA TYR A 55 15.42 12.08 4.14
C TYR A 55 15.09 12.14 2.64
N TYR A 56 14.06 11.41 2.26
CA TYR A 56 13.67 11.28 0.86
C TYR A 56 12.15 11.38 0.71
N LYS A 57 11.74 11.75 -0.50
CA LYS A 57 10.37 11.63 -0.97
C LYS A 57 10.36 10.61 -2.10
N SER A 58 9.50 9.62 -2.00
CA SER A 58 9.30 8.69 -3.11
C SER A 58 8.50 9.38 -4.22
N VAL A 59 8.94 9.21 -5.45
CA VAL A 59 8.25 9.74 -6.64
C VAL A 59 7.38 8.68 -7.26
N LYS A 60 7.85 7.43 -7.23
CA LYS A 60 7.13 6.27 -7.76
C LYS A 60 7.28 5.10 -6.78
N THR A 61 6.23 4.87 -6.01
CA THR A 61 6.18 3.80 -5.02
C THR A 61 4.92 2.98 -5.20
N TYR A 62 5.02 1.68 -5.09
CA TYR A 62 3.88 0.78 -5.16
C TYR A 62 3.96 -0.34 -4.12
N LEU A 63 2.80 -0.94 -3.84
CA LEU A 63 2.69 -2.19 -3.09
C LEU A 63 2.62 -3.35 -4.07
N THR A 64 3.29 -4.43 -3.72
CA THR A 64 3.16 -5.70 -4.41
C THR A 64 3.03 -6.83 -3.39
N SER A 65 2.67 -8.03 -3.84
CA SER A 65 2.65 -9.20 -2.98
C SER A 65 4.05 -9.53 -2.48
N ASN A 66 4.15 -9.98 -1.23
CA ASN A 66 5.43 -10.31 -0.64
C ASN A 66 5.89 -11.70 -1.07
N TYR A 67 6.61 -11.78 -2.18
CA TYR A 67 7.17 -13.04 -2.67
C TYR A 67 8.21 -13.66 -1.74
N PHE A 68 8.93 -12.82 -1.00
CA PHE A 68 9.99 -13.30 -0.13
C PHE A 68 9.44 -13.93 1.15
N ASP A 69 8.33 -13.43 1.68
CA ASP A 69 7.70 -14.03 2.86
C ASP A 69 7.16 -15.42 2.57
N VAL A 70 6.60 -15.66 1.39
CA VAL A 70 6.14 -16.98 0.97
C VAL A 70 7.33 -17.96 0.89
N MET A 71 8.46 -17.53 0.36
CA MET A 71 9.66 -18.36 0.31
C MET A 71 10.28 -18.61 1.70
N TYR A 72 10.21 -17.64 2.62
CA TYR A 72 10.73 -17.78 3.98
C TYR A 72 9.82 -18.62 4.87
N THR A 73 8.50 -18.47 4.77
CA THR A 73 7.55 -19.31 5.53
C THR A 73 7.61 -20.77 5.13
N GLU A 74 7.82 -21.09 3.87
CA GLU A 74 8.03 -22.47 3.41
C GLU A 74 9.32 -23.09 3.97
N LYS A 75 10.31 -22.29 4.36
CA LYS A 75 11.57 -22.74 4.96
C LYS A 75 11.58 -22.78 6.49
N GLY A 76 10.43 -22.54 7.15
CA GLY A 76 10.29 -22.68 8.60
C GLY A 76 10.86 -21.51 9.41
N SER A 77 11.07 -20.34 8.81
CA SER A 77 11.35 -19.12 9.57
C SER A 77 10.08 -18.64 10.28
N SER A 78 10.24 -18.24 11.54
CA SER A 78 9.11 -17.78 12.37
C SER A 78 8.51 -16.50 11.81
N LEU A 79 7.19 -16.39 11.86
CA LEU A 79 6.42 -15.18 11.51
C LEU A 79 6.81 -13.91 12.32
N GLU A 80 7.73 -14.04 13.28
CA GLU A 80 8.19 -12.97 14.17
C GLU A 80 9.16 -11.99 13.50
N GLU A 81 9.76 -12.36 12.36
CA GLU A 81 10.76 -11.53 11.67
C GLU A 81 10.19 -10.57 10.63
N VAL A 82 8.90 -10.67 10.33
CA VAL A 82 8.24 -9.76 9.38
C VAL A 82 7.88 -8.45 10.08
N PRO A 83 8.28 -7.28 9.55
CA PRO A 83 7.89 -6.00 10.12
C PRO A 83 6.38 -5.95 10.33
N LEU A 84 5.96 -5.70 11.55
CA LEU A 84 4.56 -5.77 11.99
C LEU A 84 3.59 -4.89 11.17
N TYR A 85 4.11 -3.98 10.34
CA TYR A 85 3.34 -2.92 9.72
C TYR A 85 2.95 -3.15 8.25
N PHE A 86 3.60 -4.10 7.55
CA PHE A 86 3.29 -4.40 6.14
C PHE A 86 3.32 -5.91 5.86
N ARG A 87 2.60 -6.67 6.68
CA ARG A 87 2.50 -8.13 6.47
C ARG A 87 1.88 -8.45 5.11
N GLY A 88 2.50 -9.35 4.40
CA GLY A 88 2.01 -9.85 3.11
C GLY A 88 2.21 -8.91 1.93
N PHE A 89 2.91 -7.79 2.13
CA PHE A 89 3.18 -6.81 1.08
C PHE A 89 4.62 -6.33 1.12
N MET A 90 5.14 -6.04 -0.06
CA MET A 90 6.41 -5.33 -0.24
C MET A 90 6.12 -3.89 -0.66
N VAL A 91 6.90 -2.98 -0.12
CA VAL A 91 6.97 -1.59 -0.60
C VAL A 91 8.14 -1.50 -1.56
N VAL A 92 7.86 -1.16 -2.80
CA VAL A 92 8.86 -1.00 -3.85
C VAL A 92 8.95 0.46 -4.23
N ILE A 93 10.17 1.00 -4.24
CA ILE A 93 10.46 2.39 -4.60
C ILE A 93 11.27 2.39 -5.88
N GLU A 94 10.65 2.81 -6.97
CA GLU A 94 11.25 2.89 -8.31
C GLU A 94 12.09 4.15 -8.49
N ASP A 95 11.63 5.26 -7.90
CA ASP A 95 12.31 6.54 -8.00
C ASP A 95 12.09 7.37 -6.73
N LEU A 96 13.04 8.26 -6.44
CA LEU A 96 13.04 9.10 -5.26
C LEU A 96 13.74 10.44 -5.52
N GLU A 97 13.34 11.43 -4.74
CA GLU A 97 13.94 12.75 -4.66
C GLU A 97 14.49 13.00 -3.26
N GLU A 98 15.47 13.87 -3.14
CA GLU A 98 15.94 14.33 -1.85
C GLU A 98 14.82 15.08 -1.12
N GLY A 99 14.53 14.66 0.10
CA GLY A 99 13.50 15.23 0.95
C GLY A 99 14.09 16.06 2.07
N SER A 100 13.23 16.68 2.85
CA SER A 100 13.65 17.48 4.00
C SER A 100 13.07 16.96 5.31
N VAL A 101 13.76 17.25 6.42
CA VAL A 101 13.28 16.98 7.78
C VAL A 101 11.90 17.61 8.02
N ARG A 102 11.64 18.78 7.42
CA ARG A 102 10.37 19.50 7.56
C ARG A 102 9.21 18.74 6.87
N GLU A 103 9.46 18.19 5.68
CA GLU A 103 8.46 17.40 4.94
C GLU A 103 8.18 16.08 5.65
N PHE A 104 9.22 15.40 6.11
CA PHE A 104 9.11 14.20 6.92
C PHE A 104 8.34 14.44 8.22
N SER A 105 8.61 15.54 8.93
CA SER A 105 7.96 15.86 10.21
C SER A 105 6.46 16.16 10.11
N ARG A 106 5.95 16.49 8.92
CA ARG A 106 4.51 16.71 8.68
C ARG A 106 3.68 15.43 8.81
N ARG A 107 4.31 14.27 8.84
CA ARG A 107 3.70 12.94 9.11
C ARG A 107 2.39 12.69 8.37
N ARG A 108 2.27 13.17 7.15
CA ARG A 108 1.08 12.95 6.33
C ARG A 108 1.01 11.48 5.93
N GLN A 109 -0.18 10.91 6.05
CA GLN A 109 -0.47 9.62 5.46
C GLN A 109 -0.33 9.72 3.94
N PRO A 110 0.25 8.68 3.28
CA PRO A 110 0.35 8.68 1.84
C PRO A 110 -1.04 8.70 1.21
N THR A 111 -1.22 9.59 0.26
CA THR A 111 -2.37 9.53 -0.64
C THR A 111 -2.13 8.43 -1.66
N VAL A 112 -3.15 7.65 -1.92
CA VAL A 112 -3.09 6.48 -2.78
C VAL A 112 -4.09 6.66 -3.91
N LYS A 113 -3.63 6.33 -5.12
CA LYS A 113 -4.50 6.13 -6.27
C LYS A 113 -4.44 4.66 -6.65
N VAL A 114 -5.58 4.04 -6.77
CA VAL A 114 -5.67 2.63 -7.12
C VAL A 114 -6.84 2.34 -8.03
N ASN A 115 -6.58 1.54 -9.05
CA ASN A 115 -7.59 0.92 -9.89
C ASN A 115 -7.77 -0.53 -9.44
N GLY A 116 -9.01 -0.97 -9.26
CA GLY A 116 -9.27 -2.34 -8.85
C GLY A 116 -10.76 -2.70 -8.85
N ALA A 117 -11.01 -4.00 -8.76
CA ALA A 117 -12.36 -4.53 -8.65
C ALA A 117 -12.81 -4.61 -7.19
N ILE A 118 -14.03 -4.19 -6.94
CA ILE A 118 -14.67 -4.29 -5.61
C ILE A 118 -15.01 -5.74 -5.33
N CYS A 119 -14.47 -6.31 -4.25
CA CYS A 119 -14.80 -7.63 -3.75
C CYS A 119 -15.56 -7.50 -2.43
N LYS A 120 -16.88 -7.69 -2.51
CA LYS A 120 -17.76 -7.68 -1.33
C LYS A 120 -17.95 -9.10 -0.80
N GLY A 121 -17.78 -9.27 0.49
CA GLY A 121 -18.13 -10.49 1.20
C GLY A 121 -19.41 -10.29 2.05
N GLU A 122 -19.83 -11.31 2.77
CA GLU A 122 -21.00 -11.27 3.67
C GLU A 122 -20.92 -10.15 4.71
N THR A 123 -19.71 -9.75 5.10
CA THR A 123 -19.47 -8.66 6.06
C THR A 123 -19.45 -7.27 5.42
N SER A 124 -19.55 -7.18 4.09
CA SER A 124 -19.51 -5.91 3.34
C SER A 124 -20.88 -5.24 3.34
N VAL A 125 -21.38 -4.96 4.53
CA VAL A 125 -22.64 -4.23 4.76
C VAL A 125 -22.34 -2.91 5.46
N ILE A 126 -23.21 -1.92 5.25
CA ILE A 126 -23.08 -0.65 5.93
C ILE A 126 -23.28 -0.85 7.43
N LYS A 127 -22.29 -0.45 8.21
CA LYS A 127 -22.34 -0.42 9.68
C LYS A 127 -22.16 1.02 10.14
N LYS A 128 -22.80 1.35 11.25
CA LYS A 128 -22.52 2.58 11.97
C LYS A 128 -21.29 2.39 12.84
N SER A 129 -20.36 3.32 12.79
CA SER A 129 -19.09 3.21 13.50
C SER A 129 -18.70 4.53 14.15
N GLY A 130 -18.01 4.41 15.28
CA GLY A 130 -17.50 5.55 16.03
C GLY A 130 -18.58 6.32 16.81
N LYS A 131 -18.13 7.38 17.50
CA LYS A 131 -18.95 8.22 18.38
C LYS A 131 -20.12 8.91 17.65
N PHE A 132 -19.99 9.10 16.33
CA PHE A 132 -20.96 9.83 15.50
C PHE A 132 -21.81 8.93 14.59
N ASP A 133 -21.85 7.62 14.86
CA ASP A 133 -22.62 6.67 14.04
C ASP A 133 -22.31 6.77 12.53
N THR A 134 -21.06 7.02 12.20
CA THR A 134 -20.63 7.20 10.83
C THR A 134 -20.91 5.95 9.99
N PRO A 135 -21.65 6.08 8.87
CA PRO A 135 -21.89 4.94 7.99
C PRO A 135 -20.55 4.52 7.35
N THR A 136 -20.19 3.26 7.56
CA THR A 136 -18.95 2.67 7.06
C THR A 136 -19.23 1.34 6.36
N ILE A 137 -18.43 1.01 5.36
CA ILE A 137 -18.42 -0.31 4.73
C ILE A 137 -16.99 -0.79 4.61
N ARG A 138 -16.77 -2.07 4.92
CA ARG A 138 -15.50 -2.76 4.70
C ARG A 138 -15.65 -3.70 3.51
N PHE A 139 -14.65 -3.72 2.67
CA PHE A 139 -14.62 -4.58 1.49
C PHE A 139 -13.15 -4.87 1.13
N ARG A 140 -12.92 -5.63 0.09
CA ARG A 140 -11.58 -5.84 -0.48
C ARG A 140 -11.54 -5.25 -1.87
N LEU A 141 -10.37 -4.81 -2.27
CA LEU A 141 -10.03 -4.48 -3.64
C LEU A 141 -9.19 -5.60 -4.20
N ASN A 142 -9.58 -6.11 -5.35
CA ASN A 142 -8.75 -6.97 -6.17
C ASN A 142 -7.96 -6.07 -7.12
N ILE A 143 -6.65 -6.02 -6.91
CA ILE A 143 -5.74 -5.10 -7.59
C ILE A 143 -4.76 -5.94 -8.40
N GLN A 144 -4.53 -5.53 -9.65
CA GLN A 144 -3.48 -6.10 -10.48
C GLN A 144 -2.23 -5.20 -10.39
N ASN A 145 -1.07 -5.80 -10.10
CA ASN A 145 0.19 -5.07 -10.09
C ASN A 145 0.77 -4.94 -11.51
N GLU A 146 1.91 -4.25 -11.66
CA GLU A 146 2.62 -4.08 -12.94
C GLU A 146 3.00 -5.41 -13.59
N TYR A 147 3.12 -6.46 -12.80
CA TYR A 147 3.49 -7.79 -13.24
C TYR A 147 2.28 -8.69 -13.54
N GLN A 148 1.09 -8.10 -13.65
CA GLN A 148 -0.18 -8.80 -13.88
C GLN A 148 -0.60 -9.78 -12.78
N GLU A 149 -0.01 -9.65 -11.60
CA GLU A 149 -0.37 -10.47 -10.46
C GLU A 149 -1.50 -9.82 -9.67
N LEU A 150 -2.42 -10.64 -9.25
CA LEU A 150 -3.58 -10.22 -8.47
C LEU A 150 -3.26 -10.29 -6.98
N PHE A 151 -3.57 -9.25 -6.27
CA PHE A 151 -3.54 -9.24 -4.81
C PHE A 151 -4.76 -8.53 -4.24
N TYR A 152 -5.07 -8.80 -2.98
CA TYR A 152 -6.21 -8.22 -2.29
C TYR A 152 -5.74 -7.21 -1.26
N LEU A 153 -6.31 -6.01 -1.33
CA LEU A 153 -6.13 -4.98 -0.34
C LEU A 153 -7.43 -4.77 0.44
N ASN A 154 -7.37 -4.78 1.77
CA ASN A 154 -8.52 -4.39 2.56
C ASN A 154 -8.83 -2.91 2.35
N ALA A 155 -10.10 -2.57 2.28
CA ALA A 155 -10.57 -1.22 2.09
C ALA A 155 -11.70 -0.86 3.05
N LEU A 156 -11.75 0.41 3.42
CA LEU A 156 -12.78 1.01 4.24
C LEU A 156 -13.30 2.26 3.54
N ALA A 157 -14.60 2.38 3.39
CA ALA A 157 -15.22 3.62 2.95
C ALA A 157 -16.19 4.14 4.00
N CYS A 158 -16.34 5.46 4.04
CA CYS A 158 -17.21 6.18 4.99
C CYS A 158 -18.17 7.10 4.26
N TYR A 159 -19.25 7.51 4.94
CA TYR A 159 -20.23 8.50 4.46
C TYR A 159 -20.77 8.20 3.04
N LYS A 160 -20.60 9.16 2.11
CA LYS A 160 -21.08 9.05 0.72
C LYS A 160 -20.45 7.87 -0.01
N SER A 161 -19.15 7.67 0.11
CA SER A 161 -18.43 6.57 -0.54
C SER A 161 -18.92 5.21 -0.04
N ALA A 162 -19.26 5.08 1.25
CA ALA A 162 -19.83 3.85 1.78
C ALA A 162 -21.18 3.51 1.13
N LYS A 163 -22.04 4.50 0.93
CA LYS A 163 -23.34 4.32 0.28
C LYS A 163 -23.21 3.96 -1.21
N ILE A 164 -22.26 4.58 -1.90
CA ILE A 164 -22.00 4.26 -3.32
C ILE A 164 -21.53 2.80 -3.41
N ILE A 165 -20.51 2.40 -2.65
CA ILE A 165 -19.95 1.04 -2.70
C ILE A 165 -21.00 -0.01 -2.33
N ALA A 166 -21.87 0.27 -1.37
CA ALA A 166 -22.93 -0.67 -0.98
C ALA A 166 -23.87 -1.01 -2.14
N ASN A 167 -24.12 -0.04 -3.03
CA ASN A 167 -25.03 -0.18 -4.19
C ASN A 167 -24.35 -0.69 -5.46
N LEU A 168 -23.02 -0.72 -5.52
CA LEU A 168 -22.30 -1.28 -6.67
C LEU A 168 -22.34 -2.80 -6.64
N ASP A 169 -22.29 -3.42 -7.80
CA ASP A 169 -22.18 -4.87 -7.93
C ASP A 169 -20.79 -5.35 -7.49
N ASN A 170 -20.74 -6.64 -7.11
CA ASN A 170 -19.48 -7.30 -6.86
C ASN A 170 -18.67 -7.37 -8.16
N MET A 171 -17.34 -7.23 -8.06
CA MET A 171 -16.42 -7.16 -9.20
C MET A 171 -16.56 -5.92 -10.10
N THR A 172 -17.30 -4.90 -9.66
CA THR A 172 -17.28 -3.59 -10.34
C THR A 172 -15.88 -2.99 -10.26
N TYR A 173 -15.33 -2.61 -11.42
CA TYR A 173 -14.07 -1.88 -11.51
C TYR A 173 -14.28 -0.39 -11.24
N ALA A 174 -13.36 0.19 -10.47
CA ALA A 174 -13.38 1.61 -10.18
C ALA A 174 -11.97 2.15 -9.93
N ASP A 175 -11.80 3.44 -10.14
CA ASP A 175 -10.67 4.21 -9.66
C ASP A 175 -10.98 4.74 -8.27
N PHE A 176 -10.05 4.54 -7.35
CA PHE A 176 -10.16 4.97 -5.97
C PHE A 176 -9.06 5.96 -5.63
N ASP A 177 -9.45 7.05 -5.03
CA ASP A 177 -8.56 7.91 -4.27
C ASP A 177 -8.71 7.61 -2.78
N GLY A 178 -7.62 7.58 -2.06
CA GLY A 178 -7.68 7.27 -0.64
C GLY A 178 -6.40 7.55 0.12
N ILE A 179 -6.38 7.08 1.34
CA ILE A 179 -5.26 7.19 2.27
C ILE A 179 -4.86 5.79 2.69
N LEU A 180 -3.56 5.48 2.62
CA LEU A 180 -3.05 4.23 3.14
C LEU A 180 -2.99 4.29 4.66
N ILE A 181 -3.67 3.37 5.30
CA ILE A 181 -3.65 3.18 6.75
C ILE A 181 -3.07 1.83 7.09
N VAL A 182 -2.40 1.74 8.24
CA VAL A 182 -1.80 0.50 8.71
C VAL A 182 -2.42 0.13 10.06
N SER A 183 -2.88 -1.09 10.16
CA SER A 183 -3.45 -1.61 11.40
C SER A 183 -2.36 -1.77 12.46
N LYS A 184 -2.57 -1.16 13.62
CA LYS A 184 -1.65 -1.30 14.77
C LYS A 184 -1.65 -2.71 15.38
N PHE A 185 -2.67 -3.53 15.10
CA PHE A 185 -2.82 -4.85 15.67
C PHE A 185 -2.12 -5.95 14.89
N ASN A 186 -2.18 -5.88 13.57
CA ASN A 186 -1.70 -6.96 12.70
C ASN A 186 -0.77 -6.50 11.58
N GLY A 187 -0.51 -5.19 11.47
CA GLY A 187 0.40 -4.63 10.48
C GLY A 187 -0.07 -4.68 9.03
N TYR A 188 -1.31 -5.10 8.76
CA TYR A 188 -1.82 -5.11 7.40
C TYR A 188 -2.16 -3.70 6.92
N PRO A 189 -1.71 -3.31 5.72
CA PRO A 189 -2.17 -2.08 5.10
C PRO A 189 -3.63 -2.19 4.68
N SER A 190 -4.32 -1.07 4.70
CA SER A 190 -5.69 -0.93 4.24
C SER A 190 -5.86 0.43 3.56
N LEU A 191 -6.73 0.49 2.57
CA LEU A 191 -7.12 1.73 1.93
C LEU A 191 -8.33 2.35 2.63
N MET A 192 -8.20 3.57 3.12
CA MET A 192 -9.34 4.39 3.50
C MET A 192 -9.76 5.23 2.29
N VAL A 193 -10.87 4.86 1.67
CA VAL A 193 -11.38 5.50 0.44
C VAL A 193 -11.91 6.89 0.78
N THR A 194 -11.40 7.89 0.08
CA THR A 194 -11.88 9.28 0.16
C THR A 194 -12.78 9.64 -1.02
N ASP A 195 -12.49 9.10 -2.20
CA ASP A 195 -13.31 9.27 -3.40
C ASP A 195 -13.24 8.04 -4.30
N LEU A 196 -14.21 7.87 -5.19
CA LEU A 196 -14.22 6.81 -6.18
C LEU A 196 -14.95 7.23 -7.45
N LYS A 197 -14.49 6.71 -8.59
CA LYS A 197 -15.12 6.83 -9.91
C LYS A 197 -15.28 5.44 -10.51
N THR A 198 -16.49 5.03 -10.82
CA THR A 198 -16.74 3.78 -11.53
C THR A 198 -16.27 3.90 -12.98
N ILE A 199 -15.59 2.88 -13.44
CA ILE A 199 -15.19 2.74 -14.84
C ILE A 199 -16.32 1.99 -15.53
N THR A 200 -17.10 2.71 -16.34
CA THR A 200 -18.00 2.07 -17.29
C THR A 200 -17.12 1.49 -18.40
N GLN A 201 -17.13 0.18 -18.56
CA GLN A 201 -16.59 -0.41 -19.79
C GLN A 201 -17.51 0.10 -20.90
N GLU A 202 -17.06 1.05 -21.70
CA GLU A 202 -17.64 1.28 -23.00
C GLU A 202 -17.38 0.00 -23.78
N GLU A 203 -18.45 -0.69 -24.12
CA GLU A 203 -18.40 -1.84 -25.01
C GLU A 203 -17.79 -1.32 -26.33
N GLU A 204 -16.54 -1.70 -26.60
CA GLU A 204 -16.01 -1.62 -27.94
C GLU A 204 -16.81 -2.60 -28.80
N ILE A 205 -17.77 -2.02 -29.56
CA ILE A 205 -18.53 -2.72 -30.61
C ILE A 205 -17.67 -2.72 -31.88
#